data_bab93fb141008166f6917008dd63b1fc
#
_entry.id   bab93fb141008166f6917008dd63b1fc
#
_cell.length_a   1.000
_cell.length_b   1.000
_cell.length_c   1.000
_cell.angle_alpha   90.00
_cell.angle_beta   90.00
_cell.angle_gamma   90.00
#
_symmetry.space_group_name_H-M   'P 1'
#
loop_
_entity.id
_entity.type
_entity.pdbx_description
1 polymer ?
#
loop_
_entity_poly.entity_id
_entity_poly.type
_entity_poly.pdbx_seq_one_letter_code
_entity_poly.pdbx_strand_id
1 'polypeptide(L)'
;YLNYQESLGYYIYRGALGNFDFNEIVTPHTKKLLVLLKKNEDLWDTTSEKSSLNYKSGFVTCLVDNIKNEEVKTTIKALIRTNTMNSSIFAENYRANVFDCNIDNHFGMLLAFDTYYQHLYQMKF
;
A
#
# COMPACT_ATOMS: atom_id res chain seq x y z
N TYR A 1 -6.40 -17.37 20.78
CA TYR A 1 -6.21 -15.95 21.02
C TYR A 1 -4.94 -15.46 20.35
N LEU A 2 -5.10 -14.57 19.39
CA LEU A 2 -3.96 -13.94 18.69
C LEU A 2 -3.50 -12.72 19.48
N ASN A 3 -2.19 -12.50 19.54
CA ASN A 3 -1.68 -11.26 20.09
C ASN A 3 -1.97 -10.10 19.13
N TYR A 4 -1.78 -8.87 19.61
CA TYR A 4 -2.13 -7.67 18.85
C TYR A 4 -1.41 -7.61 17.49
N GLN A 5 -0.11 -7.95 17.46
CA GLN A 5 0.68 -7.90 16.22
C GLN A 5 0.24 -8.95 15.20
N GLU A 6 -0.10 -10.16 15.65
CA GLU A 6 -0.59 -11.20 14.76
C GLU A 6 -1.94 -10.82 14.15
N SER A 7 -2.84 -10.26 14.96
CA SER A 7 -4.15 -9.79 14.48
C SER A 7 -4.00 -8.63 13.51
N LEU A 8 -3.13 -7.68 13.79
CA LEU A 8 -2.85 -6.54 12.92
C LEU A 8 -2.19 -7.00 11.62
N GLY A 9 -1.25 -7.94 11.69
CA GLY A 9 -0.60 -8.50 10.51
C GLY A 9 -1.58 -9.19 9.58
N TYR A 10 -2.53 -9.94 10.14
CA TYR A 10 -3.57 -10.59 9.32
C TYR A 10 -4.50 -9.58 8.67
N TYR A 11 -4.87 -8.54 9.39
CA TYR A 11 -5.68 -7.45 8.87
C TYR A 11 -4.99 -6.75 7.68
N ILE A 12 -3.70 -6.48 7.83
CA ILE A 12 -2.87 -5.88 6.77
C ILE A 12 -2.78 -6.81 5.56
N TYR A 13 -2.58 -8.11 5.79
CA TYR A 13 -2.49 -9.10 4.73
C TYR A 13 -3.78 -9.14 3.90
N ARG A 14 -4.92 -9.19 4.55
CA ARG A 14 -6.22 -9.16 3.87
C ARG A 14 -6.43 -7.86 3.09
N GLY A 15 -6.02 -6.73 3.67
CA GLY A 15 -6.06 -5.44 2.99
C GLY A 15 -5.23 -5.43 1.72
N ALA A 16 -4.02 -5.99 1.78
CA ALA A 16 -3.12 -6.05 0.63
C ALA A 16 -3.67 -6.94 -0.48
N LEU A 17 -4.37 -8.01 -0.13
CA LEU A 17 -5.02 -8.89 -1.11
C LEU A 17 -6.32 -8.31 -1.68
N GLY A 18 -6.84 -7.25 -1.10
CA GLY A 18 -8.15 -6.70 -1.48
C GLY A 18 -9.33 -7.50 -0.93
N ASN A 19 -9.11 -8.44 -0.01
CA ASN A 19 -10.11 -9.29 0.59
C ASN A 19 -10.73 -8.69 1.85
N PHE A 20 -10.99 -7.38 1.81
CA PHE A 20 -11.51 -6.63 2.92
C PHE A 20 -12.65 -5.73 2.44
N ASP A 21 -13.68 -5.58 3.25
CA ASP A 21 -14.78 -4.66 2.92
C ASP A 21 -14.33 -3.22 3.22
N PHE A 22 -13.77 -2.57 2.21
CA PHE A 22 -13.27 -1.21 2.34
C PHE A 22 -14.39 -0.19 2.60
N ASN A 23 -15.64 -0.52 2.32
CA ASN A 23 -16.77 0.36 2.64
C ASN A 23 -16.90 0.60 4.14
N GLU A 24 -16.47 -0.35 4.97
CA GLU A 24 -16.54 -0.22 6.42
C GLU A 24 -15.62 0.87 6.97
N ILE A 25 -14.55 1.18 6.25
CA ILE A 25 -13.55 2.18 6.67
C ILE A 25 -13.72 3.52 5.96
N VAL A 26 -14.62 3.61 4.98
CA VAL A 26 -14.83 4.83 4.22
C VAL A 26 -15.70 5.79 5.02
N THR A 27 -15.14 6.97 5.32
CA THR A 27 -15.84 8.07 5.98
C THR A 27 -15.99 9.24 5.01
N PRO A 28 -16.82 10.26 5.31
CA PRO A 28 -16.85 11.48 4.48
C PRO A 28 -15.49 12.14 4.33
N HIS A 29 -14.66 12.09 5.39
CA HIS A 29 -13.28 12.61 5.33
C HIS A 29 -12.42 11.80 4.36
N THR A 30 -12.51 10.48 4.42
CA THR A 30 -11.79 9.58 3.51
C THR A 30 -12.17 9.85 2.06
N LYS A 31 -13.47 10.06 1.78
CA LYS A 31 -13.95 10.38 0.42
C LYS A 31 -13.35 11.69 -0.08
N LYS A 32 -13.29 12.73 0.75
CA LYS A 32 -12.68 14.01 0.38
C LYS A 32 -11.20 13.86 0.10
N LEU A 33 -10.50 13.09 0.93
CA LEU A 33 -9.09 12.82 0.74
C LEU A 33 -8.84 12.08 -0.59
N LEU A 34 -9.66 11.08 -0.90
CA LEU A 34 -9.55 10.33 -2.15
C LEU A 34 -9.79 11.21 -3.38
N VAL A 35 -10.73 12.16 -3.32
CA VAL A 35 -10.95 13.11 -4.41
C VAL A 35 -9.69 13.92 -4.67
N LEU A 36 -9.00 14.36 -3.62
CA LEU A 36 -7.75 15.10 -3.75
C LEU A 36 -6.63 14.22 -4.30
N LEU A 37 -6.53 12.97 -3.82
CA LEU A 37 -5.51 12.02 -4.28
C LEU A 37 -5.70 11.64 -5.74
N LYS A 38 -6.95 11.50 -6.20
CA LYS A 38 -7.24 11.18 -7.60
C LYS A 38 -6.80 12.26 -8.58
N LYS A 39 -6.65 13.49 -8.11
CA LYS A 39 -6.17 14.60 -8.95
C LYS A 39 -4.66 14.54 -9.18
N ASN A 40 -3.93 13.74 -8.41
CA ASN A 40 -2.50 13.57 -8.60
C ASN A 40 -2.26 12.45 -9.61
N GLU A 41 -2.19 12.80 -10.88
CA GLU A 41 -2.05 11.84 -11.98
C GLU A 41 -0.75 11.05 -11.93
N ASP A 42 0.30 11.62 -11.34
CA ASP A 42 1.59 10.96 -11.23
C ASP A 42 1.59 9.81 -10.22
N LEU A 43 0.70 9.88 -9.23
CA LEU A 43 0.61 8.89 -8.16
C LEU A 43 -0.04 7.57 -8.61
N TRP A 44 -0.92 7.61 -9.60
CA TRP A 44 -1.73 6.47 -10.02
C TRP A 44 -1.42 6.06 -11.46
N ASP A 45 -1.32 4.74 -11.67
CA ASP A 45 -1.17 4.16 -13.00
C ASP A 45 -2.56 3.90 -13.59
N THR A 46 -2.93 4.68 -14.59
CA THR A 46 -4.24 4.59 -15.25
C THR A 46 -4.18 3.83 -16.58
N THR A 47 -3.04 3.23 -16.91
CA THR A 47 -2.87 2.51 -18.19
C THR A 47 -3.49 1.13 -18.20
N SER A 48 -3.81 0.57 -17.04
CA SER A 48 -4.51 -0.71 -16.92
C SER A 48 -6.00 -0.49 -16.66
N GLU A 49 -6.83 -1.52 -16.86
CA GLU A 49 -8.26 -1.47 -16.56
C GLU A 49 -8.53 -1.16 -15.08
N LYS A 50 -7.60 -1.56 -14.22
CA LYS A 50 -7.64 -1.25 -12.79
C LYS A 50 -6.57 -0.21 -12.51
N SER A 51 -6.99 0.96 -12.08
CA SER A 51 -6.05 1.98 -11.62
C SER A 51 -5.29 1.45 -10.42
N SER A 52 -3.99 1.54 -10.43
CA SER A 52 -3.12 1.08 -9.36
C SER A 52 -2.09 2.13 -9.00
N LEU A 53 -1.42 1.93 -7.86
CA LEU A 53 -0.35 2.82 -7.43
C LEU A 53 0.78 2.81 -8.47
N ASN A 54 1.25 4.00 -8.85
CA ASN A 54 2.39 4.13 -9.74
C ASN A 54 3.69 3.96 -8.94
N TYR A 55 4.23 2.75 -8.96
CA TYR A 55 5.46 2.43 -8.21
C TYR A 55 6.69 3.17 -8.71
N LYS A 56 6.65 3.73 -9.90
CA LYS A 56 7.76 4.49 -10.47
C LYS A 56 7.62 6.00 -10.26
N SER A 57 6.58 6.43 -9.57
CA SER A 57 6.40 7.85 -9.23
C SER A 57 7.48 8.34 -8.29
N GLY A 58 7.73 9.65 -8.29
CA GLY A 58 8.65 10.26 -7.35
C GLY A 58 8.25 10.05 -5.90
N PHE A 59 6.95 10.05 -5.62
CA PHE A 59 6.43 9.80 -4.28
C PHE A 59 6.80 8.40 -3.77
N VAL A 60 6.51 7.36 -4.55
CA VAL A 60 6.83 5.98 -4.15
C VAL A 60 8.34 5.77 -4.08
N THR A 61 9.09 6.32 -5.03
CA THR A 61 10.56 6.24 -5.01
C THR A 61 11.13 6.84 -3.72
N CYS A 62 10.61 7.99 -3.31
CA CYS A 62 11.03 8.63 -2.06
C CYS A 62 10.73 7.75 -0.85
N LEU A 63 9.54 7.17 -0.79
CA LEU A 63 9.17 6.28 0.32
C LEU A 63 10.09 5.06 0.39
N VAL A 64 10.31 4.39 -0.74
CA VAL A 64 11.13 3.18 -0.81
C VAL A 64 12.58 3.48 -0.46
N ASP A 65 13.13 4.57 -0.97
CA ASP A 65 14.52 4.94 -0.71
C ASP A 65 14.79 5.22 0.78
N ASN A 66 13.76 5.58 1.52
CA ASN A 66 13.88 5.92 2.94
C ASN A 66 13.45 4.79 3.89
N ILE A 67 13.11 3.60 3.38
CA ILE A 67 12.84 2.44 4.22
C ILE A 67 14.11 2.03 4.95
N LYS A 68 13.99 1.83 6.27
CA LYS A 68 15.15 1.52 7.12
C LYS A 68 15.61 0.07 7.01
N ASN A 69 14.69 -0.86 6.80
CA ASN A 69 15.02 -2.28 6.64
C ASN A 69 15.59 -2.51 5.24
N GLU A 70 16.90 -2.73 5.17
CA GLU A 70 17.63 -2.86 3.89
C GLU A 70 17.18 -4.06 3.06
N GLU A 71 16.84 -5.17 3.70
CA GLU A 71 16.35 -6.36 3.01
C GLU A 71 15.01 -6.09 2.34
N VAL A 72 14.07 -5.46 3.06
CA VAL A 72 12.78 -5.06 2.53
C VAL A 72 12.94 -4.08 1.39
N LYS A 73 13.78 -3.05 1.58
CA LYS A 73 14.04 -2.04 0.56
C LYS A 73 14.58 -2.68 -0.72
N THR A 74 15.54 -3.57 -0.60
CA THR A 74 16.16 -4.26 -1.74
C THR A 74 15.13 -5.11 -2.48
N THR A 75 14.29 -5.84 -1.75
CA THR A 75 13.23 -6.66 -2.32
C THR A 75 12.24 -5.82 -3.10
N ILE A 76 11.75 -4.72 -2.51
CA ILE A 76 10.80 -3.83 -3.18
C ILE A 76 11.41 -3.22 -4.44
N LYS A 77 12.64 -2.73 -4.37
CA LYS A 77 13.31 -2.15 -5.53
C LYS A 77 13.46 -3.16 -6.67
N ALA A 78 13.78 -4.41 -6.35
CA ALA A 78 13.87 -5.47 -7.35
C ALA A 78 12.53 -5.75 -8.02
N LEU A 79 11.45 -5.82 -7.23
CA LEU A 79 10.10 -6.03 -7.76
C LEU A 79 9.65 -4.86 -8.66
N ILE A 80 9.94 -3.63 -8.27
CA ILE A 80 9.60 -2.46 -9.08
C ILE A 80 10.39 -2.47 -10.39
N ARG A 81 11.69 -2.76 -10.31
CA ARG A 81 12.57 -2.78 -11.49
C ARG A 81 12.11 -3.81 -12.52
N THR A 82 11.61 -4.95 -12.08
CA THR A 82 11.14 -6.03 -12.95
C THR A 82 9.68 -5.90 -13.34
N ASN A 83 9.00 -4.82 -12.93
CA ASN A 83 7.57 -4.56 -13.15
C ASN A 83 6.66 -5.67 -12.59
N THR A 84 7.07 -6.29 -11.49
CA THR A 84 6.32 -7.36 -10.83
C THR A 84 5.74 -6.95 -9.48
N MET A 85 5.98 -5.71 -9.04
CA MET A 85 5.46 -5.23 -7.75
C MET A 85 3.95 -5.02 -7.81
N ASN A 86 3.24 -5.60 -6.85
CA ASN A 86 1.86 -5.24 -6.53
C ASN A 86 1.57 -5.67 -5.08
N SER A 87 0.45 -5.16 -4.53
CA SER A 87 0.12 -5.41 -3.12
C SER A 87 -0.11 -6.88 -2.82
N SER A 88 -0.68 -7.65 -3.75
CA SER A 88 -0.93 -9.08 -3.54
C SER A 88 0.37 -9.88 -3.48
N ILE A 89 1.31 -9.58 -4.34
CA ILE A 89 2.62 -10.25 -4.34
C ILE A 89 3.39 -9.93 -3.06
N PHE A 90 3.30 -8.69 -2.58
CA PHE A 90 4.03 -8.25 -1.40
C PHE A 90 3.25 -8.45 -0.09
N ALA A 91 2.04 -9.00 -0.14
CA ALA A 91 1.15 -9.11 1.03
C ALA A 91 1.79 -9.86 2.21
N GLU A 92 2.45 -10.98 1.95
CA GLU A 92 3.10 -11.75 3.00
C GLU A 92 4.28 -10.99 3.62
N ASN A 93 5.01 -10.22 2.82
CA ASN A 93 6.08 -9.37 3.33
C ASN A 93 5.55 -8.26 4.25
N TYR A 94 4.41 -7.66 3.91
CA TYR A 94 3.77 -6.69 4.79
C TYR A 94 3.37 -7.32 6.11
N ARG A 95 2.76 -8.50 6.05
CA ARG A 95 2.34 -9.22 7.26
C ARG A 95 3.55 -9.58 8.14
N ALA A 96 4.59 -10.13 7.54
CA ALA A 96 5.78 -10.56 8.26
C ALA A 96 6.55 -9.38 8.87
N ASN A 97 6.46 -8.19 8.29
CA ASN A 97 7.19 -6.99 8.71
C ASN A 97 6.28 -5.93 9.34
N VAL A 98 5.15 -6.35 9.93
CA VAL A 98 4.18 -5.40 10.49
C VAL A 98 4.78 -4.49 11.55
N PHE A 99 5.73 -4.98 12.34
CA PHE A 99 6.40 -4.17 13.35
C PHE A 99 7.20 -3.03 12.70
N ASP A 100 7.95 -3.36 11.64
CA ASP A 100 8.72 -2.34 10.90
C ASP A 100 7.79 -1.30 10.27
N CYS A 101 6.65 -1.71 9.73
CA CYS A 101 5.65 -0.78 9.19
C CYS A 101 5.14 0.20 10.26
N ASN A 102 5.04 -0.27 11.51
CA ASN A 102 4.54 0.55 12.60
C ASN A 102 5.55 1.59 13.09
N ILE A 103 6.84 1.29 13.02
CA ILE A 103 7.90 2.19 13.53
C ILE A 103 8.61 2.98 12.44
N ASP A 104 8.53 2.56 11.19
CA ASP A 104 9.12 3.23 10.04
C ASP A 104 8.04 3.97 9.26
N ASN A 105 8.02 5.29 9.38
CA ASN A 105 6.98 6.11 8.75
C ASN A 105 6.94 5.97 7.23
N HIS A 106 8.07 5.81 6.58
CA HIS A 106 8.12 5.66 5.11
C HIS A 106 7.55 4.32 4.68
N PHE A 107 7.92 3.26 5.39
CA PHE A 107 7.36 1.93 5.11
C PHE A 107 5.88 1.86 5.44
N GLY A 108 5.46 2.45 6.57
CA GLY A 108 4.06 2.53 6.94
C GLY A 108 3.22 3.31 5.94
N MET A 109 3.75 4.41 5.41
CA MET A 109 3.09 5.21 4.37
C MET A 109 2.96 4.40 3.07
N LEU A 110 4.01 3.69 2.66
CA LEU A 110 3.96 2.82 1.50
C LEU A 110 2.88 1.75 1.67
N LEU A 111 2.83 1.11 2.83
CA LEU A 111 1.80 0.14 3.15
C LEU A 111 0.40 0.73 2.98
N ALA A 112 0.16 1.92 3.52
CA ALA A 112 -1.14 2.56 3.46
C ALA A 112 -1.58 2.82 2.01
N PHE A 113 -0.68 3.37 1.19
CA PHE A 113 -1.00 3.67 -0.21
C PHE A 113 -1.12 2.41 -1.06
N ASP A 114 -0.24 1.43 -0.84
CA ASP A 114 -0.22 0.21 -1.65
C ASP A 114 -1.38 -0.73 -1.33
N THR A 115 -1.91 -0.67 -0.11
CA THR A 115 -3.02 -1.53 0.29
C THR A 115 -4.35 -0.76 0.29
N TYR A 116 -4.56 0.11 1.26
CA TYR A 116 -5.87 0.70 1.49
C TYR A 116 -6.23 1.77 0.46
N TYR A 117 -5.36 2.74 0.23
CA TYR A 117 -5.67 3.84 -0.70
C TYR A 117 -5.75 3.35 -2.15
N GLN A 118 -4.90 2.40 -2.55
CA GLN A 118 -4.96 1.81 -3.88
C GLN A 118 -6.31 1.13 -4.12
N HIS A 119 -6.76 0.30 -3.19
CA HIS A 119 -8.04 -0.38 -3.33
C HIS A 119 -9.22 0.57 -3.26
N LEU A 120 -9.17 1.57 -2.38
CA LEU A 120 -10.20 2.60 -2.32
C LEU A 120 -10.25 3.42 -3.62
N TYR A 121 -9.10 3.68 -4.22
CA TYR A 121 -9.05 4.39 -5.51
C TYR A 121 -9.80 3.65 -6.60
N GLN A 122 -9.76 2.31 -6.58
CA GLN A 122 -10.43 1.46 -7.57
C GLN A 122 -11.94 1.39 -7.35
N MET A 123 -12.43 1.76 -6.19
CA MET A 123 -13.85 1.77 -5.88
C MET A 123 -14.52 2.99 -6.48
N LYS A 124 -15.79 2.84 -6.84
CA LYS A 124 -16.63 3.96 -7.31
C LYS A 124 -17.44 4.50 -6.14
N PHE A 125 -17.35 5.76 -5.91
CA PHE A 125 -18.13 6.45 -4.88
C PHE A 125 -19.11 7.44 -5.52
#